data_cba137a2a805335373080b25a12893cb
#
_entry.id   cba137a2a805335373080b25a12893cb
#
_cell.length_a   1.000
_cell.length_b   1.000
_cell.length_c   1.000
_cell.angle_alpha   90.00
_cell.angle_beta   90.00
_cell.angle_gamma   90.00
#
_symmetry.space_group_name_H-M   'P 1'
#
loop_
_entity.id
_entity.type
_entity.pdbx_description
1 polymer ?
#
loop_
_entity_poly.entity_id
_entity_poly.type
_entity_poly.pdbx_seq_one_letter_code
_entity_poly.pdbx_strand_id
1 'polypeptide(L)'
;MKAERNKTIDFLPQDAPEYLARCLRVAQDVPLNAVCDRTICGDTFQVTPHLPRGFADLLIVDPPYNLTKEFAGGAFRRMTDANYAAFTRAWI
;
A
#
# COMPACT_ATOMS: atom_id res chain seq x y z
N MET A 1 -4.25 0.74 -24.53
CA MET A 1 -5.52 1.47 -24.74
C MET A 1 -6.42 1.27 -23.53
N LYS A 2 -6.99 2.33 -23.01
CA LYS A 2 -7.98 2.24 -21.93
C LYS A 2 -9.30 1.70 -22.45
N ALA A 3 -9.97 0.88 -21.63
CA ALA A 3 -11.36 0.53 -21.89
C ALA A 3 -12.24 1.81 -21.85
N GLU A 4 -13.28 1.84 -22.66
CA GLU A 4 -14.21 2.99 -22.78
C GLU A 4 -14.76 3.45 -21.42
N ARG A 5 -14.97 2.50 -20.48
CA ARG A 5 -15.48 2.76 -19.13
C ARG A 5 -14.40 3.26 -18.15
N ASN A 6 -13.13 3.15 -18.52
CA ASN A 6 -12.04 3.54 -17.63
C ASN A 6 -11.79 5.05 -17.76
N LYS A 7 -12.33 5.79 -16.83
CA LYS A 7 -12.17 7.25 -16.73
C LYS A 7 -11.17 7.67 -15.66
N THR A 8 -10.29 6.78 -15.23
CA THR A 8 -9.26 7.12 -14.27
C THR A 8 -8.27 8.13 -14.85
N ILE A 9 -7.65 8.87 -13.98
CA ILE A 9 -6.62 9.84 -14.33
C ILE A 9 -5.48 9.12 -15.04
N ASP A 10 -5.05 9.67 -16.18
CA ASP A 10 -3.87 9.21 -16.88
C ASP A 10 -2.62 9.87 -16.34
N PHE A 11 -1.54 9.12 -16.28
CA PHE A 11 -0.22 9.68 -16.11
C PHE A 11 0.74 8.95 -17.05
N LEU A 12 1.81 9.61 -17.43
CA LEU A 12 2.84 9.01 -18.25
C LEU A 12 3.87 8.33 -17.34
N PRO A 13 4.40 7.13 -17.71
CA PRO A 13 5.41 6.45 -16.90
C PRO A 13 6.63 7.30 -16.57
N GLN A 14 7.02 8.22 -17.45
CA GLN A 14 8.12 9.15 -17.22
C GLN A 14 7.85 10.14 -16.09
N ASP A 15 6.60 10.37 -15.73
CA ASP A 15 6.21 11.28 -14.64
C ASP A 15 6.23 10.60 -13.26
N ALA A 16 6.37 9.28 -13.23
CA ALA A 16 6.36 8.51 -11.99
C ALA A 16 7.39 8.99 -10.95
N PRO A 17 8.64 9.35 -11.31
CA PRO A 17 9.60 9.85 -10.33
C PRO A 17 9.13 11.10 -9.61
N GLU A 18 8.44 12.02 -10.31
CA GLU A 18 7.89 13.22 -9.70
C GLU A 18 6.81 12.91 -8.66
N TYR A 19 5.89 12.01 -9.00
CA TYR A 19 4.83 11.60 -8.08
C TYR A 19 5.37 10.83 -6.88
N LEU A 20 6.33 9.94 -7.11
CA LEU A 20 6.98 9.19 -6.03
C LEU A 20 7.76 10.10 -5.08
N ALA A 21 8.36 11.17 -5.58
CA ALA A 21 9.06 12.15 -4.75
C ALA A 21 8.12 12.90 -3.79
N ARG A 22 6.83 12.98 -4.09
CA ARG A 22 5.82 13.59 -3.22
C ARG A 22 5.38 12.67 -2.09
N CYS A 23 5.65 11.37 -2.19
CA CYS A 23 5.30 10.41 -1.16
C CYS A 23 6.28 10.46 0.00
N LEU A 24 5.75 10.30 1.22
CA LEU A 24 6.59 10.15 2.40
C LEU A 24 7.20 8.75 2.43
N ARG A 25 8.47 8.65 2.76
CA ARG A 25 9.17 7.41 3.08
C ARG A 25 9.40 7.37 4.58
N VAL A 26 9.01 6.26 5.21
CA VAL A 26 9.13 6.08 6.66
C VAL A 26 10.13 4.96 6.94
N ALA A 27 11.25 5.32 7.55
CA ALA A 27 12.31 4.39 7.95
C ALA A 27 12.63 4.45 9.45
N GLN A 28 12.00 5.36 10.18
CA GLN A 28 12.16 5.57 11.62
C GLN A 28 10.87 6.15 12.18
N ASP A 29 10.75 6.18 13.49
CA ASP A 29 9.55 6.68 14.16
C ASP A 29 9.26 8.12 13.74
N VAL A 30 7.99 8.38 13.43
CA VAL A 30 7.52 9.68 12.97
C VAL A 30 6.37 10.19 13.86
N PRO A 31 6.29 11.50 14.10
CA PRO A 31 5.16 12.08 14.83
C PRO A 31 3.92 12.17 13.94
N LEU A 32 2.74 12.33 14.57
CA LEU A 32 1.47 12.41 13.87
C LEU A 32 1.45 13.51 12.80
N ASN A 33 1.97 14.69 13.12
CA ASN A 33 1.98 15.82 12.18
C ASN A 33 2.82 15.57 10.91
N ALA A 34 3.73 14.58 10.95
CA ALA A 34 4.52 14.21 9.78
C ALA A 34 3.76 13.32 8.80
N VAL A 35 2.70 12.64 9.25
CA VAL A 35 1.95 11.67 8.44
C VAL A 35 0.55 12.13 8.07
N CYS A 36 -0.01 13.14 8.77
CA CYS A 36 -1.31 13.69 8.42
C CYS A 36 -1.31 14.26 7.00
N ASP A 37 -2.36 13.95 6.26
CA ASP A 37 -2.55 14.41 4.87
C ASP A 37 -1.40 14.01 3.93
N ARG A 38 -0.72 12.90 4.23
CA ARG A 38 0.39 12.42 3.43
C ARG A 38 0.10 11.03 2.85
N THR A 39 0.59 10.82 1.66
CA THR A 39 0.70 9.48 1.07
C THR A 39 2.04 8.88 1.45
N ILE A 40 2.02 7.70 2.05
CA ILE A 40 3.24 6.96 2.41
C ILE A 40 3.42 5.85 1.39
N CYS A 41 4.61 5.76 0.81
CA CYS A 41 4.98 4.68 -0.08
C CYS A 41 5.98 3.77 0.62
N GLY A 42 5.64 2.49 0.78
CA GLY A 42 6.50 1.52 1.44
C GLY A 42 5.77 0.23 1.75
N ASP A 43 6.51 -0.73 2.26
CA ASP A 43 5.97 -1.99 2.75
C ASP A 43 5.26 -1.76 4.09
N THR A 44 4.00 -2.16 4.19
CA THR A 44 3.18 -1.98 5.39
C THR A 44 3.83 -2.57 6.63
N PHE A 45 4.45 -3.75 6.53
CA PHE A 45 5.12 -4.40 7.65
C PHE A 45 6.35 -3.64 8.15
N GLN A 46 6.98 -2.87 7.28
CA GLN A 46 8.14 -2.04 7.64
C GLN A 46 7.74 -0.64 8.11
N VAL A 47 6.63 -0.11 7.58
CA VAL A 47 6.17 1.26 7.87
C VAL A 47 5.37 1.33 9.16
N THR A 48 4.41 0.43 9.36
CA THR A 48 3.46 0.50 10.48
C THR A 48 4.10 0.55 11.87
N PRO A 49 5.20 -0.17 12.15
CA PRO A 49 5.84 -0.08 13.47
C PRO A 49 6.34 1.33 13.85
N HIS A 50 6.55 2.18 12.85
CA HIS A 50 7.08 3.54 13.03
C HIS A 50 5.98 4.61 13.08
N LEU A 51 4.73 4.23 12.83
CA LEU A 51 3.61 5.17 12.90
C LEU A 51 3.16 5.39 14.35
N PRO A 52 2.58 6.56 14.67
CA PRO A 52 1.99 6.79 15.98
C PRO A 52 0.91 5.75 16.29
N ARG A 53 0.76 5.39 17.56
CA ARG A 53 -0.27 4.45 17.99
C ARG A 53 -1.61 5.15 18.19
N GLY A 54 -2.70 4.45 17.83
CA GLY A 54 -4.06 4.88 18.15
C GLY A 54 -4.49 6.19 17.50
N PHE A 55 -3.89 6.58 16.38
CA PHE A 55 -4.19 7.87 15.75
C PHE A 55 -5.31 7.81 14.73
N ALA A 56 -5.65 6.65 14.20
CA ALA A 56 -6.64 6.52 13.12
C ALA A 56 -8.04 6.33 13.68
N ASP A 57 -8.96 7.20 13.30
CA ASP A 57 -10.39 7.09 13.63
C ASP A 57 -11.12 6.16 12.66
N LEU A 58 -10.64 6.04 11.44
CA LEU A 58 -11.17 5.15 10.41
C LEU A 58 -10.03 4.52 9.65
N LEU A 59 -10.09 3.21 9.47
CA LEU A 59 -9.13 2.44 8.67
C LEU A 59 -9.86 1.79 7.50
N ILE A 60 -9.37 2.06 6.29
CA ILE A 60 -9.82 1.40 5.06
C ILE A 60 -8.66 0.60 4.51
N VAL A 61 -8.88 -0.69 4.28
CA VAL A 61 -7.82 -1.62 3.87
C VAL A 61 -8.24 -2.39 2.63
N ASP A 62 -7.33 -2.49 1.68
CA ASP A 62 -7.49 -3.30 0.47
C ASP A 62 -6.28 -4.25 0.33
N PRO A 63 -6.28 -5.36 1.07
CA PRO A 63 -5.16 -6.31 1.06
C PRO A 63 -5.18 -7.18 -0.20
N PRO A 64 -4.06 -7.88 -0.50
CA PRO A 64 -4.06 -8.91 -1.52
C PRO A 64 -5.10 -9.98 -1.21
N TYR A 65 -5.89 -10.34 -2.21
CA TYR A 65 -6.81 -11.47 -2.11
C TYR A 65 -6.04 -12.78 -2.28
N ASN A 66 -6.58 -13.88 -1.74
CA ASN A 66 -5.94 -15.19 -1.86
C ASN A 66 -6.13 -15.79 -3.26
N LEU A 67 -5.60 -15.10 -4.25
CA LEU A 67 -5.64 -15.47 -5.67
C LEU A 67 -4.24 -15.41 -6.27
N THR A 68 -4.00 -16.25 -7.27
CA THR A 68 -2.80 -16.11 -8.09
C THR A 68 -3.01 -14.95 -9.06
N LYS A 69 -2.14 -13.94 -9.00
CA LYS A 69 -2.20 -12.76 -9.86
C LYS A 69 -0.80 -12.31 -10.22
N GLU A 70 -0.56 -12.16 -11.50
CA GLU A 70 0.71 -11.67 -12.03
C GLU A 70 0.57 -10.21 -12.50
N PHE A 71 1.63 -9.44 -12.31
CA PHE A 71 1.73 -8.06 -12.75
C PHE A 71 3.19 -7.70 -13.03
N ALA A 72 3.44 -6.55 -13.66
CA ALA A 72 4.76 -6.17 -14.14
C ALA A 72 5.85 -6.12 -13.05
N GLY A 73 5.50 -5.77 -11.82
CA GLY A 73 6.45 -5.67 -10.69
C GLY A 73 6.56 -6.91 -9.83
N GLY A 74 5.85 -8.00 -10.15
CA GLY A 74 5.85 -9.22 -9.35
C GLY A 74 4.60 -10.06 -9.52
N ALA A 75 4.32 -10.88 -8.52
CA ALA A 75 3.13 -11.73 -8.52
C ALA A 75 2.66 -12.06 -7.11
N PHE A 76 1.36 -12.23 -6.96
CA PHE A 76 0.77 -12.91 -5.81
C PHE A 76 0.51 -14.37 -6.18
N ARG A 77 0.78 -15.28 -5.27
CA ARG A 77 0.47 -16.70 -5.40
C ARG A 77 -0.57 -17.08 -4.38
N ARG A 78 -1.58 -17.85 -4.84
CA ARG A 78 -2.55 -18.42 -3.92
C ARG A 78 -1.84 -19.30 -2.89
N MET A 79 -2.16 -19.10 -1.64
CA MET A 79 -1.66 -19.89 -0.52
C MET A 79 -2.80 -20.72 0.09
N THR A 80 -2.47 -21.65 0.96
CA THR A 80 -3.47 -22.41 1.71
C THR A 80 -4.29 -21.47 2.59
N ASP A 81 -5.51 -21.86 2.94
CA ASP A 81 -6.37 -21.04 3.80
C ASP A 81 -5.72 -20.75 5.16
N ALA A 82 -5.00 -21.73 5.72
CA ALA A 82 -4.26 -21.53 6.96
C ALA A 82 -3.14 -20.50 6.84
N ASN A 83 -2.37 -20.56 5.75
CA ASN A 83 -1.30 -19.59 5.51
C ASN A 83 -1.85 -18.20 5.20
N TYR A 84 -2.94 -18.11 4.46
CA TYR A 84 -3.60 -16.83 4.20
C TYR A 84 -4.17 -16.22 5.47
N ALA A 85 -4.77 -17.02 6.34
CA ALA A 85 -5.25 -16.55 7.64
C ALA A 85 -4.10 -16.03 8.52
N ALA A 86 -2.95 -16.74 8.53
CA ALA A 86 -1.75 -16.29 9.24
C ALA A 86 -1.21 -14.97 8.68
N PHE A 87 -1.15 -14.83 7.34
CA PHE A 87 -0.78 -13.60 6.68
C PHE A 87 -1.72 -12.45 7.08
N THR A 88 -3.04 -12.69 7.07
CA THR A 88 -4.04 -11.69 7.44
C THR A 88 -3.87 -11.24 8.90
N ARG A 89 -3.62 -12.16 9.82
CA ARG A 89 -3.38 -11.81 11.24
C ARG A 89 -2.13 -10.96 11.44
N ALA A 90 -1.14 -11.08 10.55
CA ALA A 90 0.12 -10.37 10.69
C ALA A 90 0.00 -8.86 10.46
N TRP A 91 -1.05 -8.39 9.76
CA TRP A 91 -1.22 -6.97 9.46
C TRP A 91 -2.51 -6.36 10.07
N ILE A 92 -3.39 -7.14 10.69
CA ILE A 92 -4.48 -6.66 11.51
C ILE A 92 -3.95 -6.33 12.92
#